data_5bde085eaa25f6c2411426044cc7a755
#
_entry.id   5bde085eaa25f6c2411426044cc7a755
#
_cell.length_a   1.000
_cell.length_b   1.000
_cell.length_c   1.000
_cell.angle_alpha   90.00
_cell.angle_beta   90.00
_cell.angle_gamma   90.00
#
_symmetry.space_group_name_H-M   'P 1'
#
loop_
_entity.id
_entity.type
_entity.pdbx_description
1 polymer ?
#
loop_
_entity_poly.entity_id
_entity_poly.type
_entity_poly.pdbx_seq_one_letter_code
_entity_poly.pdbx_strand_id
1 'polypeptide(L)'
;MEKYVRFDKSMTAVVKGFAIIFMMLLHCYTRGYDVPLDYSHSLFPLETPMFRICVGMFLFLVGYGYAFSKEKDLSYSVSHIIKLFIPYFTIFLVFMLPIIYDELAHEDLTIIIYNLLGFESSYYYYNWFVYFFIFAMIVMPFVARFINRKPLLNTAIAIVVSLLLSIGVHEIPRLMSWVGVQIADIVDNKPLLALFFCLNMLPVTLLGYLFAHEGYYERINVGNRPKWVILLLCLAAMVLALVLRRFWSPIHIPFQFDFFYAPLMIGGIVVMFNTFEWRPVKAVLMKLGEVSVYMWFLQSIFFTKAVRWLYQPAITIFSDINLVVLWAIVFTFFASWLIKTVVDWVVNVLSGKGKRA
;
A
#
# COMPACT_ATOMS: atom_id res chain seq x y z
N MET A 1 -33.64 14.15 -8.57
CA MET A 1 -32.47 14.43 -9.44
C MET A 1 -31.48 13.31 -9.26
N GLU A 2 -31.07 12.64 -10.34
CA GLU A 2 -30.08 11.57 -10.27
C GLU A 2 -28.72 12.15 -9.90
N LYS A 3 -28.06 11.56 -8.89
CA LYS A 3 -26.74 11.95 -8.44
C LYS A 3 -25.85 10.71 -8.42
N TYR A 4 -24.98 10.61 -9.43
CA TYR A 4 -24.01 9.53 -9.54
C TYR A 4 -22.75 9.82 -8.74
N VAL A 5 -22.12 8.78 -8.26
CA VAL A 5 -20.84 8.83 -7.55
C VAL A 5 -19.73 9.21 -8.52
N ARG A 6 -18.74 10.00 -8.05
CA ARG A 6 -17.53 10.33 -8.82
C ARG A 6 -16.31 9.79 -8.11
N PHE A 7 -15.46 9.10 -8.87
CA PHE A 7 -14.18 8.61 -8.35
C PHE A 7 -13.01 9.19 -9.16
N ASP A 8 -12.78 10.46 -8.98
CA ASP A 8 -11.72 11.25 -9.62
C ASP A 8 -10.41 11.24 -8.83
N LYS A 9 -9.41 12.03 -9.29
CA LYS A 9 -8.11 12.18 -8.61
C LYS A 9 -8.25 12.67 -7.17
N SER A 10 -9.22 13.56 -6.88
CA SER A 10 -9.43 14.08 -5.53
C SER A 10 -9.92 12.98 -4.60
N MET A 11 -10.83 12.14 -5.08
CA MET A 11 -11.35 11.01 -4.33
C MET A 11 -10.29 9.91 -4.16
N THR A 12 -9.45 9.69 -5.18
CA THR A 12 -8.27 8.80 -5.05
C THR A 12 -7.33 9.27 -3.92
N ALA A 13 -7.11 10.58 -3.79
CA ALA A 13 -6.32 11.13 -2.69
C ALA A 13 -6.99 10.91 -1.32
N VAL A 14 -8.33 11.07 -1.22
CA VAL A 14 -9.08 10.75 0.00
C VAL A 14 -8.89 9.29 0.41
N VAL A 15 -9.05 8.35 -0.54
CA VAL A 15 -8.88 6.91 -0.27
C VAL A 15 -7.44 6.60 0.18
N LYS A 16 -6.43 7.21 -0.45
CA LYS A 16 -5.02 7.09 -0.01
C LYS A 16 -4.81 7.66 1.39
N GLY A 17 -5.51 8.76 1.75
CA GLY A 17 -5.48 9.34 3.09
C GLY A 17 -6.03 8.37 4.15
N PHE A 18 -7.12 7.67 3.89
CA PHE A 18 -7.61 6.59 4.75
C PHE A 18 -6.60 5.44 4.84
N ALA A 19 -6.09 4.99 3.69
CA ALA A 19 -5.17 3.87 3.65
C ALA A 19 -3.89 4.14 4.46
N ILE A 20 -3.32 5.35 4.38
CA ILE A 20 -2.11 5.67 5.16
C ILE A 20 -2.40 5.79 6.67
N ILE A 21 -3.58 6.29 7.08
CA ILE A 21 -4.00 6.26 8.48
C ILE A 21 -4.09 4.81 8.97
N PHE A 22 -4.74 3.91 8.24
CA PHE A 22 -4.83 2.49 8.61
C PHE A 22 -3.45 1.84 8.70
N MET A 23 -2.52 2.21 7.84
CA MET A 23 -1.16 1.72 7.90
C MET A 23 -0.43 2.19 9.17
N MET A 24 -0.58 3.47 9.54
CA MET A 24 -0.02 4.00 10.78
C MET A 24 -0.62 3.28 11.99
N LEU A 25 -1.95 3.10 12.03
CA LEU A 25 -2.64 2.33 13.07
C LEU A 25 -2.10 0.90 13.15
N LEU A 26 -1.98 0.21 11.99
CA LEU A 26 -1.43 -1.14 11.94
C LEU A 26 -0.05 -1.22 12.59
N HIS A 27 0.86 -0.36 12.20
CA HIS A 27 2.25 -0.47 12.64
C HIS A 27 2.44 0.01 14.08
N CYS A 28 1.75 1.07 14.49
CA CYS A 28 1.84 1.56 15.86
C CYS A 28 1.24 0.60 16.90
N TYR A 29 0.19 -0.15 16.56
CA TYR A 29 -0.42 -1.11 17.51
C TYR A 29 0.16 -2.52 17.44
N THR A 30 0.84 -2.90 16.33
CA THR A 30 1.37 -4.28 16.18
C THR A 30 2.86 -4.40 16.36
N ARG A 31 3.61 -3.29 16.40
CA ARG A 31 5.07 -3.31 16.47
C ARG A 31 5.57 -2.97 17.87
N GLY A 32 6.70 -3.57 18.22
CA GLY A 32 7.35 -3.30 19.51
C GLY A 32 7.97 -1.91 19.56
N TYR A 33 7.98 -1.36 20.75
CA TYR A 33 8.68 -0.13 21.11
C TYR A 33 9.85 -0.46 22.03
N ASP A 34 10.92 0.33 21.93
CA ASP A 34 12.09 0.19 22.81
C ASP A 34 11.87 0.88 24.17
N VAL A 35 10.79 1.65 24.30
CA VAL A 35 10.34 2.30 25.55
C VAL A 35 9.02 1.69 26.02
N PRO A 36 8.79 1.61 27.35
CA PRO A 36 7.52 1.15 27.87
C PRO A 36 6.41 2.16 27.55
N LEU A 37 5.30 1.66 26.96
CA LEU A 37 4.12 2.47 26.68
C LEU A 37 2.94 1.98 27.52
N ASP A 38 2.04 2.91 27.84
CA ASP A 38 0.78 2.59 28.50
C ASP A 38 -0.30 2.22 27.48
N TYR A 39 -0.79 0.99 27.61
CA TYR A 39 -1.87 0.42 26.78
C TYR A 39 -3.19 0.29 27.55
N SER A 40 -3.28 0.75 28.79
CA SER A 40 -4.47 0.56 29.64
C SER A 40 -5.74 1.14 29.05
N HIS A 41 -5.62 2.23 28.28
CA HIS A 41 -6.71 2.90 27.60
C HIS A 41 -6.63 2.82 26.09
N SER A 42 -5.96 1.79 25.57
CA SER A 42 -5.79 1.60 24.13
C SER A 42 -7.14 1.52 23.41
N LEU A 43 -7.34 2.37 22.38
CA LEU A 43 -8.55 2.37 21.54
C LEU A 43 -8.70 1.10 20.72
N PHE A 44 -7.60 0.43 20.41
CA PHE A 44 -7.59 -0.81 19.65
C PHE A 44 -6.78 -1.89 20.39
N PRO A 45 -7.19 -3.16 20.27
CA PRO A 45 -6.41 -4.24 20.84
C PRO A 45 -5.01 -4.30 20.19
N LEU A 46 -4.03 -4.73 20.97
CA LEU A 46 -2.72 -5.11 20.44
C LEU A 46 -2.94 -6.18 19.36
N GLU A 47 -2.20 -6.06 18.26
CA GLU A 47 -2.42 -6.84 17.05
C GLU A 47 -3.75 -6.53 16.34
N THR A 48 -3.70 -5.55 15.48
CA THR A 48 -4.81 -5.04 14.67
C THR A 48 -4.71 -5.50 13.20
N PRO A 49 -4.81 -6.81 12.89
CA PRO A 49 -4.63 -7.32 11.53
C PRO A 49 -5.66 -6.76 10.54
N MET A 50 -6.79 -6.27 11.03
CA MET A 50 -7.83 -5.65 10.21
C MET A 50 -7.31 -4.42 9.44
N PHE A 51 -6.38 -3.65 10.00
CA PHE A 51 -5.82 -2.47 9.33
C PHE A 51 -4.85 -2.82 8.19
N ARG A 52 -4.46 -4.09 8.03
CA ARG A 52 -3.72 -4.56 6.82
C ARG A 52 -4.51 -4.33 5.53
N ILE A 53 -5.82 -4.07 5.61
CA ILE A 53 -6.64 -3.68 4.46
C ILE A 53 -6.06 -2.46 3.71
N CYS A 54 -5.26 -1.63 4.37
CA CYS A 54 -4.54 -0.51 3.75
C CYS A 54 -3.72 -0.95 2.54
N VAL A 55 -3.08 -2.12 2.63
CA VAL A 55 -2.30 -2.72 1.54
C VAL A 55 -3.21 -2.97 0.35
N GLY A 56 -4.31 -3.70 0.54
CA GLY A 56 -5.30 -3.96 -0.51
C GLY A 56 -5.84 -2.67 -1.13
N MET A 57 -6.08 -1.63 -0.33
CA MET A 57 -6.53 -0.34 -0.84
C MET A 57 -5.49 0.31 -1.77
N PHE A 58 -4.20 0.32 -1.41
CA PHE A 58 -3.16 0.85 -2.29
C PHE A 58 -3.00 0.03 -3.57
N LEU A 59 -3.04 -1.31 -3.47
CA LEU A 59 -2.94 -2.21 -4.62
C LEU A 59 -4.12 -2.05 -5.59
N PHE A 60 -5.32 -1.90 -5.06
CA PHE A 60 -6.50 -1.60 -5.86
C PHE A 60 -6.33 -0.29 -6.62
N LEU A 61 -5.84 0.76 -5.95
CA LEU A 61 -5.60 2.06 -6.57
C LEU A 61 -4.49 2.04 -7.65
N VAL A 62 -3.54 1.11 -7.56
CA VAL A 62 -2.55 0.89 -8.63
C VAL A 62 -3.26 0.46 -9.92
N GLY A 63 -4.11 -0.55 -9.87
CA GLY A 63 -4.88 -1.01 -11.02
C GLY A 63 -5.91 0.02 -11.50
N TYR A 64 -6.61 0.65 -10.56
CA TYR A 64 -7.58 1.70 -10.84
C TYR A 64 -6.95 2.87 -11.59
N GLY A 65 -5.80 3.37 -11.11
CA GLY A 65 -5.06 4.45 -11.77
C GLY A 65 -4.51 4.04 -13.14
N TYR A 66 -4.07 2.78 -13.30
CA TYR A 66 -3.58 2.27 -14.56
C TYR A 66 -4.66 2.28 -15.65
N ALA A 67 -5.92 2.04 -15.31
CA ALA A 67 -7.03 2.04 -16.26
C ALA A 67 -7.24 3.41 -16.95
N PHE A 68 -6.95 4.51 -16.26
CA PHE A 68 -7.06 5.87 -16.79
C PHE A 68 -5.83 6.35 -17.59
N SER A 69 -4.79 5.52 -17.68
CA SER A 69 -3.64 5.83 -18.52
C SER A 69 -4.04 5.89 -20.01
N LYS A 70 -3.60 6.94 -20.71
CA LYS A 70 -3.77 7.04 -22.16
C LYS A 70 -2.88 6.04 -22.90
N GLU A 71 -1.65 5.88 -22.42
CA GLU A 71 -0.66 4.94 -22.93
C GLU A 71 -0.54 3.79 -21.94
N LYS A 72 -1.03 2.60 -22.37
CA LYS A 72 -1.00 1.38 -21.55
C LYS A 72 0.17 0.49 -22.01
N ASP A 73 1.35 1.09 -22.06
CA ASP A 73 2.59 0.47 -22.55
C ASP A 73 3.66 0.38 -21.45
N LEU A 74 4.80 -0.19 -21.81
CA LEU A 74 5.95 -0.31 -20.91
C LEU A 74 6.57 1.05 -20.58
N SER A 75 6.48 2.07 -21.45
CA SER A 75 7.02 3.41 -21.21
C SER A 75 6.29 4.08 -20.06
N TYR A 76 4.96 3.98 -20.04
CA TYR A 76 4.15 4.42 -18.90
C TYR A 76 4.57 3.71 -17.62
N SER A 77 4.73 2.38 -17.67
CA SER A 77 5.12 1.57 -16.53
C SER A 77 6.47 1.99 -15.95
N VAL A 78 7.49 2.12 -16.81
CA VAL A 78 8.84 2.57 -16.41
C VAL A 78 8.80 3.96 -15.78
N SER A 79 8.05 4.90 -16.36
CA SER A 79 7.89 6.25 -15.80
C SER A 79 7.30 6.23 -14.38
N HIS A 80 6.35 5.31 -14.11
CA HIS A 80 5.73 5.20 -12.78
C HIS A 80 6.63 4.47 -11.78
N ILE A 81 7.41 3.49 -12.23
CA ILE A 81 8.45 2.84 -11.42
C ILE A 81 9.48 3.89 -10.97
N ILE A 82 9.99 4.71 -11.89
CA ILE A 82 10.95 5.77 -11.56
C ILE A 82 10.34 6.76 -10.55
N LYS A 83 9.07 7.16 -10.73
CA LYS A 83 8.38 8.05 -9.78
C LYS A 83 8.24 7.45 -8.39
N LEU A 84 8.13 6.12 -8.25
CA LEU A 84 8.11 5.45 -6.95
C LEU A 84 9.52 5.40 -6.34
N PHE A 85 10.54 5.17 -7.16
CA PHE A 85 11.91 5.10 -6.67
C PHE A 85 12.44 6.42 -6.13
N ILE A 86 11.97 7.58 -6.61
CA ILE A 86 12.39 8.89 -6.10
C ILE A 86 12.15 9.01 -4.58
N PRO A 87 10.92 8.90 -4.04
CA PRO A 87 10.70 8.93 -2.60
C PRO A 87 11.38 7.77 -1.87
N TYR A 88 11.39 6.58 -2.47
CA TYR A 88 12.04 5.42 -1.88
C TYR A 88 13.54 5.65 -1.63
N PHE A 89 14.30 5.97 -2.68
CA PHE A 89 15.73 6.23 -2.56
C PHE A 89 16.03 7.45 -1.70
N THR A 90 15.22 8.51 -1.78
CA THR A 90 15.43 9.69 -0.94
C THR A 90 15.39 9.30 0.53
N ILE A 91 14.34 8.58 0.96
CA ILE A 91 14.18 8.19 2.36
C ILE A 91 15.24 7.16 2.74
N PHE A 92 15.49 6.17 1.88
CA PHE A 92 16.52 5.16 2.12
C PHE A 92 17.90 5.80 2.33
N LEU A 93 18.35 6.63 1.40
CA LEU A 93 19.68 7.23 1.46
C LEU A 93 19.84 8.22 2.62
N VAL A 94 18.80 9.03 2.88
CA VAL A 94 18.90 10.06 3.94
C VAL A 94 18.84 9.45 5.33
N PHE A 95 17.99 8.46 5.55
CA PHE A 95 17.73 7.92 6.90
C PHE A 95 18.45 6.62 7.19
N MET A 96 18.83 5.85 6.15
CA MET A 96 19.57 4.60 6.32
C MET A 96 21.06 4.75 6.08
N LEU A 97 21.49 5.83 5.40
CA LEU A 97 22.91 6.05 5.07
C LEU A 97 23.85 6.01 6.29
N PRO A 98 23.50 6.57 7.48
CA PRO A 98 24.37 6.50 8.65
C PRO A 98 24.64 5.08 9.12
N ILE A 99 23.70 4.16 8.88
CA ILE A 99 23.84 2.74 9.26
C ILE A 99 24.58 1.98 8.17
N ILE A 100 24.25 2.25 6.91
CA ILE A 100 24.94 1.67 5.78
C ILE A 100 26.45 2.00 5.84
N TYR A 101 26.83 3.17 6.34
CA TYR A 101 28.22 3.56 6.45
C TYR A 101 29.01 2.66 7.41
N ASP A 102 28.43 2.27 8.54
CA ASP A 102 29.08 1.37 9.50
C ASP A 102 29.11 -0.08 8.99
N GLU A 103 28.06 -0.52 8.32
CA GLU A 103 27.93 -1.88 7.79
C GLU A 103 28.63 -2.06 6.44
N LEU A 104 28.77 -1.01 5.60
CA LEU A 104 29.62 -1.04 4.39
C LEU A 104 31.08 -1.41 4.67
N ALA A 105 31.54 -1.16 5.91
CA ALA A 105 32.88 -1.57 6.33
C ALA A 105 32.99 -3.08 6.66
N HIS A 106 31.85 -3.77 6.85
CA HIS A 106 31.80 -5.11 7.44
C HIS A 106 30.90 -6.12 6.71
N GLU A 107 30.09 -5.72 5.72
CA GLU A 107 29.12 -6.61 5.07
C GLU A 107 29.26 -6.74 3.55
N ASP A 108 28.60 -7.81 3.05
CA ASP A 108 28.52 -8.15 1.63
C ASP A 108 27.70 -7.08 0.87
N LEU A 109 28.31 -6.46 -0.12
CA LEU A 109 27.67 -5.51 -1.04
C LEU A 109 26.35 -6.04 -1.63
N THR A 110 26.19 -7.36 -1.72
CA THR A 110 24.99 -8.03 -2.19
C THR A 110 23.77 -7.70 -1.32
N ILE A 111 23.94 -7.65 0.00
CA ILE A 111 22.86 -7.35 0.96
C ILE A 111 22.38 -5.91 0.75
N ILE A 112 23.31 -4.98 0.55
CA ILE A 112 23.01 -3.57 0.29
C ILE A 112 22.21 -3.42 -1.01
N ILE A 113 22.67 -4.08 -2.09
CA ILE A 113 21.99 -4.06 -3.38
C ILE A 113 20.58 -4.66 -3.26
N TYR A 114 20.40 -5.77 -2.54
CA TYR A 114 19.10 -6.38 -2.34
C TYR A 114 18.15 -5.50 -1.52
N ASN A 115 18.64 -4.80 -0.50
CA ASN A 115 17.86 -3.80 0.21
C ASN A 115 17.48 -2.61 -0.69
N LEU A 116 18.41 -2.11 -1.51
CA LEU A 116 18.16 -1.03 -2.48
C LEU A 116 17.11 -1.41 -3.51
N LEU A 117 17.07 -2.66 -3.93
CA LEU A 117 16.12 -3.17 -4.91
C LEU A 117 14.80 -3.64 -4.28
N GLY A 118 14.72 -3.66 -2.95
CA GLY A 118 13.54 -4.10 -2.24
C GLY A 118 13.40 -5.61 -2.04
N PHE A 119 14.40 -6.41 -2.44
CA PHE A 119 14.38 -7.88 -2.29
C PHE A 119 14.80 -8.36 -0.89
N GLU A 120 15.54 -7.55 -0.15
CA GLU A 120 15.93 -7.79 1.24
C GLU A 120 15.31 -6.72 2.14
N SER A 121 14.97 -7.08 3.36
CA SER A 121 14.29 -6.21 4.32
C SER A 121 15.03 -6.06 5.64
N SER A 122 16.33 -6.37 5.68
CA SER A 122 17.16 -6.24 6.88
C SER A 122 17.31 -4.79 7.32
N TYR A 123 17.52 -3.88 6.38
CA TYR A 123 17.66 -2.45 6.65
C TYR A 123 16.33 -1.69 6.55
N TYR A 124 15.38 -2.19 5.75
CA TYR A 124 14.14 -1.50 5.46
C TYR A 124 12.96 -2.46 5.36
N TYR A 125 12.36 -2.77 6.47
CA TYR A 125 11.41 -3.87 6.64
C TYR A 125 10.19 -3.85 5.72
N TYR A 126 9.77 -2.66 5.25
CA TYR A 126 8.51 -2.49 4.49
C TYR A 126 8.72 -2.22 3.00
N ASN A 127 9.89 -2.54 2.46
CA ASN A 127 10.21 -2.33 1.05
C ASN A 127 9.54 -3.33 0.09
N TRP A 128 8.93 -4.40 0.61
CA TRP A 128 8.24 -5.42 -0.19
C TRP A 128 7.21 -4.84 -1.18
N PHE A 129 6.61 -3.68 -0.89
CA PHE A 129 5.71 -2.98 -1.80
C PHE A 129 6.42 -2.51 -3.07
N VAL A 130 7.71 -2.21 -3.03
CA VAL A 130 8.50 -1.73 -4.17
C VAL A 130 8.56 -2.81 -5.24
N TYR A 131 8.98 -4.03 -4.88
CA TYR A 131 9.05 -5.12 -5.86
C TYR A 131 7.68 -5.55 -6.38
N PHE A 132 6.64 -5.52 -5.52
CA PHE A 132 5.28 -5.76 -5.98
C PHE A 132 4.83 -4.70 -6.99
N PHE A 133 5.07 -3.42 -6.71
CA PHE A 133 4.71 -2.35 -7.64
C PHE A 133 5.43 -2.48 -8.98
N ILE A 134 6.73 -2.81 -8.96
CA ILE A 134 7.49 -3.10 -10.19
C ILE A 134 6.86 -4.25 -10.96
N PHE A 135 6.59 -5.37 -10.28
CA PHE A 135 5.94 -6.53 -10.88
C PHE A 135 4.59 -6.17 -11.50
N ALA A 136 3.72 -5.48 -10.76
CA ALA A 136 2.43 -5.04 -11.25
C ALA A 136 2.57 -4.13 -12.49
N MET A 137 3.48 -3.16 -12.46
CA MET A 137 3.71 -2.27 -13.60
C MET A 137 4.24 -2.99 -14.84
N ILE A 138 5.05 -4.05 -14.68
CA ILE A 138 5.54 -4.87 -15.81
C ILE A 138 4.41 -5.76 -16.37
N VAL A 139 3.58 -6.34 -15.51
CA VAL A 139 2.54 -7.30 -15.91
C VAL A 139 1.30 -6.61 -16.49
N MET A 140 0.92 -5.45 -15.95
CA MET A 140 -0.31 -4.75 -16.32
C MET A 140 -0.46 -4.41 -17.82
N PRO A 141 0.58 -4.00 -18.59
CA PRO A 141 0.45 -3.77 -20.02
C PRO A 141 -0.06 -4.98 -20.81
N PHE A 142 0.34 -6.18 -20.41
CA PHE A 142 -0.04 -7.44 -21.05
C PHE A 142 -1.43 -7.89 -20.60
N VAL A 143 -1.67 -7.89 -19.30
CA VAL A 143 -2.93 -8.36 -18.73
C VAL A 143 -4.08 -7.41 -19.06
N ALA A 144 -3.85 -6.10 -19.08
CA ALA A 144 -4.87 -5.12 -19.48
C ALA A 144 -5.37 -5.36 -20.92
N ARG A 145 -4.47 -5.69 -21.87
CA ARG A 145 -4.87 -6.04 -23.24
C ARG A 145 -5.75 -7.28 -23.28
N PHE A 146 -5.47 -8.27 -22.44
CA PHE A 146 -6.27 -9.48 -22.31
C PHE A 146 -7.65 -9.17 -21.69
N ILE A 147 -7.68 -8.40 -20.59
CA ILE A 147 -8.90 -8.01 -19.88
C ILE A 147 -9.84 -7.23 -20.82
N ASN A 148 -9.34 -6.27 -21.60
CA ASN A 148 -10.15 -5.41 -22.45
C ASN A 148 -10.99 -6.16 -23.50
N ARG A 149 -10.67 -7.41 -23.82
CA ARG A 149 -11.45 -8.21 -24.78
C ARG A 149 -12.78 -8.68 -24.21
N LYS A 150 -12.80 -9.13 -22.96
CA LYS A 150 -13.99 -9.58 -22.21
C LYS A 150 -13.75 -9.25 -20.73
N PRO A 151 -14.03 -8.02 -20.27
CA PRO A 151 -13.52 -7.49 -19.02
C PRO A 151 -13.76 -8.39 -17.80
N LEU A 152 -15.01 -8.77 -17.56
CA LEU A 152 -15.37 -9.56 -16.39
C LEU A 152 -14.78 -10.98 -16.44
N LEU A 153 -14.96 -11.68 -17.57
CA LEU A 153 -14.49 -13.06 -17.75
C LEU A 153 -12.97 -13.15 -17.68
N ASN A 154 -12.29 -12.28 -18.43
CA ASN A 154 -10.84 -12.32 -18.51
C ASN A 154 -10.17 -11.85 -17.20
N THR A 155 -10.81 -10.95 -16.45
CA THR A 155 -10.36 -10.61 -15.10
C THR A 155 -10.50 -11.81 -14.17
N ALA A 156 -11.63 -12.51 -14.20
CA ALA A 156 -11.84 -13.71 -13.38
C ALA A 156 -10.79 -14.80 -13.72
N ILE A 157 -10.54 -15.03 -15.00
CA ILE A 157 -9.49 -15.97 -15.46
C ILE A 157 -8.11 -15.54 -14.95
N ALA A 158 -7.76 -14.25 -15.10
CA ALA A 158 -6.46 -13.74 -14.68
C ALA A 158 -6.27 -13.86 -13.16
N ILE A 159 -7.31 -13.62 -12.35
CA ILE A 159 -7.31 -13.83 -10.92
C ILE A 159 -7.06 -15.31 -10.59
N VAL A 160 -7.83 -16.22 -11.18
CA VAL A 160 -7.68 -17.66 -10.93
C VAL A 160 -6.27 -18.13 -11.32
N VAL A 161 -5.78 -17.73 -12.49
CA VAL A 161 -4.41 -18.07 -12.94
C VAL A 161 -3.37 -17.51 -11.97
N SER A 162 -3.49 -16.26 -11.52
CA SER A 162 -2.57 -15.66 -10.55
C SER A 162 -2.53 -16.44 -9.24
N LEU A 163 -3.68 -16.84 -8.73
CA LEU A 163 -3.79 -17.62 -7.50
C LEU A 163 -3.23 -19.05 -7.67
N LEU A 164 -3.51 -19.71 -8.79
CA LEU A 164 -2.94 -21.03 -9.08
C LEU A 164 -1.41 -20.98 -9.23
N LEU A 165 -0.88 -19.96 -9.90
CA LEU A 165 0.56 -19.74 -9.99
C LEU A 165 1.17 -19.45 -8.62
N SER A 166 0.49 -18.71 -7.76
CA SER A 166 0.92 -18.47 -6.39
C SER A 166 1.05 -19.77 -5.58
N ILE A 167 0.06 -20.68 -5.68
CA ILE A 167 0.17 -22.02 -5.08
C ILE A 167 1.35 -22.79 -5.67
N GLY A 168 1.48 -22.79 -7.00
CA GLY A 168 2.58 -23.47 -7.68
C GLY A 168 3.94 -23.02 -7.16
N VAL A 169 4.15 -21.69 -7.03
CA VAL A 169 5.39 -21.12 -6.48
C VAL A 169 5.61 -21.54 -5.02
N HIS A 170 4.54 -21.57 -4.21
CA HIS A 170 4.62 -22.02 -2.81
C HIS A 170 5.07 -23.48 -2.69
N GLU A 171 4.64 -24.33 -3.59
CA GLU A 171 4.93 -25.77 -3.57
C GLU A 171 6.27 -26.14 -4.27
N ILE A 172 6.96 -25.17 -4.92
CA ILE A 172 8.23 -25.44 -5.63
C ILE A 172 9.25 -26.17 -4.75
N PRO A 173 9.56 -25.76 -3.50
CA PRO A 173 10.55 -26.44 -2.68
C PRO A 173 10.19 -27.92 -2.44
N ARG A 174 8.91 -28.20 -2.20
CA ARG A 174 8.40 -29.56 -1.99
C ARG A 174 8.49 -30.41 -3.27
N LEU A 175 8.09 -29.85 -4.42
CA LEU A 175 8.16 -30.55 -5.70
C LEU A 175 9.60 -30.86 -6.11
N MET A 176 10.52 -29.93 -5.89
CA MET A 176 11.94 -30.11 -6.19
C MET A 176 12.59 -31.18 -5.28
N SER A 177 12.16 -31.31 -4.03
CA SER A 177 12.65 -32.37 -3.15
C SER A 177 12.28 -33.76 -3.64
N TRP A 178 11.15 -33.95 -4.34
CA TRP A 178 10.75 -35.23 -4.93
C TRP A 178 11.67 -35.68 -6.07
N VAL A 179 12.31 -34.75 -6.76
CA VAL A 179 13.28 -35.07 -7.83
C VAL A 179 14.73 -35.02 -7.32
N GLY A 180 14.91 -35.02 -5.99
CA GLY A 180 16.24 -35.07 -5.35
C GLY A 180 16.98 -33.74 -5.30
N VAL A 181 16.34 -32.63 -5.67
CA VAL A 181 16.92 -31.29 -5.61
C VAL A 181 16.47 -30.61 -4.32
N GLN A 182 17.42 -30.31 -3.42
CA GLN A 182 17.15 -29.58 -2.19
C GLN A 182 17.17 -28.06 -2.48
N ILE A 183 16.03 -27.42 -2.35
CA ILE A 183 15.89 -25.95 -2.39
C ILE A 183 15.45 -25.51 -1.00
N ALA A 184 15.98 -24.37 -0.54
CA ALA A 184 15.53 -23.75 0.71
C ALA A 184 14.01 -23.54 0.72
N ASP A 185 13.39 -23.67 1.90
CA ASP A 185 11.96 -23.43 2.06
C ASP A 185 11.60 -22.03 1.53
N ILE A 186 10.34 -21.84 1.12
CA ILE A 186 9.89 -20.59 0.49
C ILE A 186 10.18 -19.36 1.35
N VAL A 187 10.12 -19.52 2.69
CA VAL A 187 10.40 -18.43 3.64
C VAL A 187 11.87 -18.00 3.58
N ASP A 188 12.78 -18.94 3.33
CA ASP A 188 14.23 -18.71 3.26
C ASP A 188 14.68 -18.38 1.84
N ASN A 189 13.83 -18.60 0.84
CA ASN A 189 14.12 -18.29 -0.56
C ASN A 189 13.47 -16.94 -0.96
N LYS A 190 14.21 -15.84 -0.75
CA LYS A 190 13.72 -14.48 -0.97
C LYS A 190 13.09 -14.24 -2.35
N PRO A 191 13.69 -14.67 -3.49
CA PRO A 191 13.08 -14.51 -4.81
C PRO A 191 11.76 -15.26 -4.97
N LEU A 192 11.66 -16.51 -4.48
CA LEU A 192 10.42 -17.28 -4.54
C LEU A 192 9.34 -16.66 -3.64
N LEU A 193 9.71 -16.22 -2.44
CA LEU A 193 8.81 -15.53 -1.53
C LEU A 193 8.27 -14.22 -2.14
N ALA A 194 9.14 -13.42 -2.78
CA ALA A 194 8.74 -12.20 -3.46
C ALA A 194 7.76 -12.50 -4.61
N LEU A 195 8.06 -13.51 -5.45
CA LEU A 195 7.17 -13.92 -6.54
C LEU A 195 5.82 -14.43 -6.02
N PHE A 196 5.83 -15.24 -4.97
CA PHE A 196 4.62 -15.71 -4.29
C PHE A 196 3.74 -14.55 -3.85
N PHE A 197 4.31 -13.55 -3.15
CA PHE A 197 3.56 -12.37 -2.73
C PHE A 197 3.05 -11.55 -3.91
N CYS A 198 3.84 -11.37 -4.96
CA CYS A 198 3.42 -10.65 -6.16
C CYS A 198 2.19 -11.29 -6.81
N LEU A 199 2.22 -12.60 -7.00
CA LEU A 199 1.11 -13.35 -7.60
C LEU A 199 -0.14 -13.35 -6.71
N ASN A 200 0.05 -13.45 -5.40
CA ASN A 200 -1.06 -13.48 -4.43
C ASN A 200 -1.77 -12.11 -4.31
N MET A 201 -1.05 -11.02 -4.50
CA MET A 201 -1.59 -9.66 -4.41
C MET A 201 -2.11 -9.10 -5.73
N LEU A 202 -1.68 -9.67 -6.88
CA LEU A 202 -2.11 -9.22 -8.20
C LEU A 202 -3.64 -9.17 -8.38
N PRO A 203 -4.45 -10.11 -7.86
CA PRO A 203 -5.91 -10.07 -7.95
C PRO A 203 -6.55 -8.75 -7.53
N VAL A 204 -6.02 -8.11 -6.48
CA VAL A 204 -6.53 -6.81 -6.00
C VAL A 204 -6.32 -5.72 -7.05
N THR A 205 -5.14 -5.72 -7.68
CA THR A 205 -4.80 -4.75 -8.74
C THR A 205 -5.66 -4.98 -10.00
N LEU A 206 -5.90 -6.25 -10.37
CA LEU A 206 -6.77 -6.59 -11.50
C LEU A 206 -8.21 -6.14 -11.29
N LEU A 207 -8.74 -6.29 -10.06
CA LEU A 207 -10.06 -5.77 -9.73
C LEU A 207 -10.09 -4.24 -9.76
N GLY A 208 -9.06 -3.56 -9.26
CA GLY A 208 -8.95 -2.11 -9.39
C GLY A 208 -9.04 -1.65 -10.84
N TYR A 209 -8.33 -2.34 -11.73
CA TYR A 209 -8.40 -2.08 -13.17
C TYR A 209 -9.81 -2.31 -13.73
N LEU A 210 -10.42 -3.45 -13.42
CA LEU A 210 -11.78 -3.78 -13.87
C LEU A 210 -12.81 -2.74 -13.39
N PHE A 211 -12.75 -2.34 -12.13
CA PHE A 211 -13.68 -1.37 -11.56
C PHE A 211 -13.61 -0.01 -12.24
N ALA A 212 -12.40 0.45 -12.57
CA ALA A 212 -12.20 1.68 -13.33
C ALA A 212 -12.63 1.55 -14.79
N HIS A 213 -12.28 0.43 -15.44
CA HIS A 213 -12.61 0.17 -16.83
C HIS A 213 -14.13 0.13 -17.07
N GLU A 214 -14.85 -0.52 -16.16
CA GLU A 214 -16.31 -0.68 -16.23
C GLU A 214 -17.07 0.47 -15.54
N GLY A 215 -16.39 1.34 -14.79
CA GLY A 215 -17.04 2.43 -14.06
C GLY A 215 -18.02 1.95 -13.00
N TYR A 216 -17.70 0.86 -12.26
CA TYR A 216 -18.65 0.28 -11.30
C TYR A 216 -19.04 1.24 -10.18
N TYR A 217 -18.13 2.05 -9.68
CA TYR A 217 -18.45 3.05 -8.65
C TYR A 217 -19.28 4.19 -9.23
N GLU A 218 -18.98 4.63 -10.44
CA GLU A 218 -19.67 5.73 -11.13
C GLU A 218 -21.10 5.37 -11.54
N ARG A 219 -21.46 4.08 -11.57
CA ARG A 219 -22.84 3.62 -11.80
C ARG A 219 -23.71 3.68 -10.54
N ILE A 220 -23.13 3.93 -9.35
CA ILE A 220 -23.88 4.01 -8.11
C ILE A 220 -24.66 5.33 -8.09
N ASN A 221 -26.01 5.23 -8.06
CA ASN A 221 -26.88 6.39 -7.93
C ASN A 221 -27.30 6.58 -6.47
N VAL A 222 -26.95 7.73 -5.90
CA VAL A 222 -27.26 8.11 -4.52
C VAL A 222 -28.38 9.18 -4.41
N GLY A 223 -28.92 9.64 -5.56
CA GLY A 223 -29.78 10.84 -5.61
C GLY A 223 -31.09 10.75 -4.87
N ASN A 224 -31.74 9.59 -4.84
CA ASN A 224 -33.13 9.43 -4.34
C ASN A 224 -33.21 8.73 -2.97
N ARG A 225 -32.08 8.48 -2.31
CA ARG A 225 -32.08 7.78 -1.01
C ARG A 225 -31.86 8.75 0.15
N PRO A 226 -32.49 8.52 1.32
CA PRO A 226 -32.21 9.30 2.51
C PRO A 226 -30.73 9.24 2.87
N LYS A 227 -30.11 10.38 3.14
CA LYS A 227 -28.66 10.45 3.42
C LYS A 227 -28.23 9.56 4.58
N TRP A 228 -29.06 9.44 5.63
CA TRP A 228 -28.76 8.59 6.78
C TRP A 228 -28.71 7.09 6.40
N VAL A 229 -29.55 6.63 5.46
CA VAL A 229 -29.50 5.25 4.96
C VAL A 229 -28.19 5.01 4.22
N ILE A 230 -27.78 5.96 3.38
CA ILE A 230 -26.48 5.87 2.66
C ILE A 230 -25.35 5.82 3.65
N LEU A 231 -25.36 6.67 4.70
CA LEU A 231 -24.34 6.67 5.74
C LEU A 231 -24.25 5.31 6.44
N LEU A 232 -25.38 4.76 6.87
CA LEU A 232 -25.41 3.44 7.53
C LEU A 232 -24.90 2.33 6.62
N LEU A 233 -25.28 2.32 5.34
CA LEU A 233 -24.78 1.33 4.38
C LEU A 233 -23.27 1.47 4.13
N CYS A 234 -22.76 2.70 4.03
CA CYS A 234 -21.31 2.93 3.89
C CYS A 234 -20.55 2.46 5.13
N LEU A 235 -21.01 2.83 6.33
CA LEU A 235 -20.39 2.40 7.58
C LEU A 235 -20.46 0.87 7.74
N ALA A 236 -21.62 0.27 7.44
CA ALA A 236 -21.78 -1.19 7.48
C ALA A 236 -20.81 -1.89 6.50
N ALA A 237 -20.65 -1.38 5.28
CA ALA A 237 -19.71 -1.92 4.30
C ALA A 237 -18.26 -1.81 4.80
N MET A 238 -17.88 -0.66 5.36
CA MET A 238 -16.53 -0.44 5.90
C MET A 238 -16.25 -1.33 7.12
N VAL A 239 -17.20 -1.41 8.06
CA VAL A 239 -17.07 -2.29 9.23
C VAL A 239 -17.02 -3.75 8.81
N LEU A 240 -17.88 -4.17 7.88
CA LEU A 240 -17.87 -5.53 7.33
C LEU A 240 -16.50 -5.86 6.71
N ALA A 241 -15.92 -4.95 5.92
CA ALA A 241 -14.60 -5.13 5.33
C ALA A 241 -13.51 -5.34 6.41
N LEU A 242 -13.53 -4.55 7.49
CA LEU A 242 -12.59 -4.67 8.61
C LEU A 242 -12.79 -5.98 9.38
N VAL A 243 -14.04 -6.34 9.67
CA VAL A 243 -14.40 -7.58 10.39
C VAL A 243 -13.99 -8.81 9.59
N LEU A 244 -14.36 -8.87 8.31
CA LEU A 244 -13.96 -9.98 7.44
C LEU A 244 -12.43 -10.07 7.34
N ARG A 245 -11.74 -8.94 7.20
CA ARG A 245 -10.28 -8.91 7.16
C ARG A 245 -9.65 -9.41 8.45
N ARG A 246 -10.24 -9.12 9.61
CA ARG A 246 -9.77 -9.61 10.91
C ARG A 246 -9.91 -11.13 11.04
N PHE A 247 -11.10 -11.67 10.75
CA PHE A 247 -11.42 -13.09 10.99
C PHE A 247 -10.83 -14.02 9.93
N TRP A 248 -10.68 -13.56 8.69
CA TRP A 248 -10.15 -14.40 7.60
C TRP A 248 -8.63 -14.44 7.55
N SER A 249 -7.95 -13.51 8.25
CA SER A 249 -6.48 -13.43 8.26
C SER A 249 -5.77 -14.63 8.91
N PRO A 250 -6.34 -15.33 9.92
CA PRO A 250 -5.67 -16.44 10.58
C PRO A 250 -5.85 -17.80 9.89
N ILE A 251 -6.69 -17.91 8.88
CA ILE A 251 -6.82 -19.16 8.13
C ILE A 251 -5.51 -19.38 7.39
N HIS A 252 -4.85 -20.51 7.65
CA HIS A 252 -3.59 -20.95 7.04
C HIS A 252 -3.72 -21.27 5.53
N ILE A 253 -4.52 -20.47 4.82
CA ILE A 253 -4.65 -20.54 3.38
C ILE A 253 -3.59 -19.59 2.79
N PRO A 254 -2.80 -19.99 1.82
CA PRO A 254 -1.77 -19.17 1.20
C PRO A 254 -2.34 -18.01 0.36
N PHE A 255 -3.58 -17.58 0.60
CA PHE A 255 -4.25 -16.55 -0.16
C PHE A 255 -4.58 -15.34 0.68
N GLN A 256 -4.32 -14.15 0.11
CA GLN A 256 -4.83 -12.89 0.64
C GLN A 256 -6.11 -12.54 -0.09
N PHE A 257 -7.23 -12.49 0.67
CA PHE A 257 -8.54 -12.14 0.12
C PHE A 257 -8.82 -10.64 0.10
N ASP A 258 -7.77 -9.81 0.13
CA ASP A 258 -7.90 -8.35 0.07
C ASP A 258 -8.64 -7.87 -1.18
N PHE A 259 -8.68 -8.67 -2.24
CA PHE A 259 -9.46 -8.39 -3.44
C PHE A 259 -10.99 -8.37 -3.20
N PHE A 260 -11.50 -8.94 -2.09
CA PHE A 260 -12.88 -8.77 -1.67
C PHE A 260 -13.05 -7.56 -0.75
N TYR A 261 -12.13 -7.36 0.18
CA TYR A 261 -12.29 -6.35 1.23
C TYR A 261 -11.96 -4.94 0.74
N ALA A 262 -10.93 -4.78 -0.10
CA ALA A 262 -10.50 -3.47 -0.56
C ALA A 262 -11.58 -2.76 -1.41
N PRO A 263 -12.23 -3.39 -2.41
CA PRO A 263 -13.33 -2.74 -3.14
C PRO A 263 -14.49 -2.32 -2.24
N LEU A 264 -14.84 -3.14 -1.24
CA LEU A 264 -15.93 -2.85 -0.29
C LEU A 264 -15.59 -1.63 0.58
N MET A 265 -14.37 -1.59 1.14
CA MET A 265 -13.88 -0.45 1.92
C MET A 265 -13.83 0.81 1.08
N ILE A 266 -13.24 0.75 -0.09
CA ILE A 266 -13.12 1.89 -1.02
C ILE A 266 -14.50 2.38 -1.44
N GLY A 267 -15.40 1.47 -1.78
CA GLY A 267 -16.79 1.80 -2.14
C GLY A 267 -17.50 2.57 -1.04
N GLY A 268 -17.39 2.10 0.21
CA GLY A 268 -17.94 2.79 1.38
C GLY A 268 -17.40 4.22 1.50
N ILE A 269 -16.08 4.40 1.41
CA ILE A 269 -15.44 5.72 1.48
C ILE A 269 -15.92 6.62 0.34
N VAL A 270 -15.86 6.13 -0.90
CA VAL A 270 -16.18 6.91 -2.10
C VAL A 270 -17.63 7.36 -2.10
N VAL A 271 -18.58 6.46 -1.79
CA VAL A 271 -20.00 6.79 -1.71
C VAL A 271 -20.27 7.79 -0.58
N MET A 272 -19.67 7.58 0.59
CA MET A 272 -19.83 8.45 1.75
C MET A 272 -19.39 9.89 1.43
N PHE A 273 -18.19 10.09 0.88
CA PHE A 273 -17.65 11.43 0.57
C PHE A 273 -18.27 12.09 -0.68
N ASN A 274 -18.98 11.34 -1.51
CA ASN A 274 -19.82 11.91 -2.57
C ASN A 274 -21.20 12.35 -2.05
N THR A 275 -21.69 11.71 -0.98
CA THR A 275 -22.99 12.02 -0.39
C THR A 275 -22.92 13.17 0.59
N PHE A 276 -21.83 13.21 1.39
CA PHE A 276 -21.64 14.19 2.45
C PHE A 276 -20.50 15.16 2.09
N GLU A 277 -20.79 16.44 2.14
CA GLU A 277 -19.80 17.50 1.88
C GLU A 277 -19.00 17.84 3.15
N TRP A 278 -18.26 16.89 3.67
CA TRP A 278 -17.35 17.11 4.81
C TRP A 278 -16.04 17.77 4.35
N ARG A 279 -16.15 19.02 3.88
CA ARG A 279 -15.03 19.76 3.26
C ARG A 279 -13.75 19.76 4.10
N PRO A 280 -13.75 20.03 5.44
CA PRO A 280 -12.51 20.02 6.24
C PRO A 280 -11.88 18.63 6.29
N VAL A 281 -12.68 17.59 6.57
CA VAL A 281 -12.19 16.21 6.66
C VAL A 281 -11.66 15.74 5.31
N LYS A 282 -12.39 16.03 4.23
CA LYS A 282 -11.95 15.72 2.86
C LYS A 282 -10.62 16.39 2.55
N ALA A 283 -10.44 17.66 2.91
CA ALA A 283 -9.19 18.41 2.67
C ALA A 283 -8.01 17.78 3.42
N VAL A 284 -8.17 17.41 4.69
CA VAL A 284 -7.13 16.74 5.48
C VAL A 284 -6.75 15.39 4.85
N LEU A 285 -7.75 14.57 4.52
CA LEU A 285 -7.50 13.26 3.91
C LEU A 285 -6.83 13.38 2.54
N MET A 286 -7.21 14.37 1.74
CA MET A 286 -6.54 14.63 0.46
C MET A 286 -5.07 14.98 0.66
N LYS A 287 -4.74 15.83 1.64
CA LYS A 287 -3.36 16.20 1.96
C LYS A 287 -2.54 14.99 2.42
N LEU A 288 -3.10 14.17 3.29
CA LEU A 288 -2.48 12.89 3.69
C LEU A 288 -2.24 11.98 2.48
N GLY A 289 -3.23 11.88 1.58
CA GLY A 289 -3.13 11.08 0.37
C GLY A 289 -2.09 11.57 -0.64
N GLU A 290 -1.88 12.90 -0.74
CA GLU A 290 -0.87 13.52 -1.60
C GLU A 290 0.58 13.17 -1.17
N VAL A 291 0.81 12.96 0.13
CA VAL A 291 2.13 12.60 0.69
C VAL A 291 2.22 11.14 1.13
N SER A 292 1.18 10.35 0.89
CA SER A 292 1.04 8.98 1.43
C SER A 292 2.21 8.06 1.10
N VAL A 293 2.83 8.19 -0.07
CA VAL A 293 3.99 7.37 -0.48
C VAL A 293 5.22 7.72 0.37
N TYR A 294 5.45 9.00 0.64
CA TYR A 294 6.53 9.44 1.53
C TYR A 294 6.25 8.99 2.97
N MET A 295 5.01 9.12 3.44
CA MET A 295 4.60 8.62 4.76
C MET A 295 4.80 7.11 4.88
N TRP A 296 4.47 6.36 3.82
CA TRP A 296 4.69 4.91 3.79
C TRP A 296 6.16 4.57 4.04
N PHE A 297 7.05 5.17 3.29
CA PHE A 297 8.48 4.88 3.45
C PHE A 297 9.04 5.43 4.74
N LEU A 298 8.69 6.66 5.13
CA LEU A 298 9.24 7.29 6.32
C LEU A 298 8.83 6.57 7.62
N GLN A 299 7.54 6.19 7.75
CA GLN A 299 7.07 5.56 8.97
C GLN A 299 7.75 4.20 9.24
N SER A 300 8.22 3.52 8.22
CA SER A 300 8.87 2.22 8.38
C SER A 300 10.19 2.30 9.16
N ILE A 301 10.90 3.42 9.10
CA ILE A 301 12.15 3.61 9.85
C ILE A 301 11.95 3.57 11.38
N PHE A 302 10.77 4.00 11.87
CA PHE A 302 10.46 3.97 13.31
C PHE A 302 10.31 2.55 13.86
N PHE A 303 10.06 1.57 12.99
CA PHE A 303 9.78 0.18 13.36
C PHE A 303 10.80 -0.81 12.82
N THR A 304 11.75 -0.36 11.99
CA THR A 304 12.84 -1.19 11.49
C THR A 304 13.88 -1.41 12.57
N LYS A 305 14.12 -2.66 12.97
CA LYS A 305 14.96 -3.06 14.11
C LYS A 305 16.35 -2.40 14.09
N ALA A 306 16.95 -2.30 12.90
CA ALA A 306 18.30 -1.74 12.74
C ALA A 306 18.40 -0.25 13.12
N VAL A 307 17.35 0.54 12.94
CA VAL A 307 17.36 2.01 13.05
C VAL A 307 16.39 2.57 14.08
N ARG A 308 15.48 1.77 14.61
CA ARG A 308 14.43 2.27 15.51
C ARG A 308 14.98 2.93 16.75
N TRP A 309 16.13 2.48 17.28
CA TRP A 309 16.80 3.09 18.44
C TRP A 309 17.11 4.58 18.21
N LEU A 310 17.39 4.98 16.97
CA LEU A 310 17.67 6.36 16.60
C LEU A 310 16.39 7.17 16.30
N TYR A 311 15.42 6.58 15.59
CA TYR A 311 14.27 7.31 15.05
C TYR A 311 12.98 7.16 15.88
N GLN A 312 12.79 6.04 16.58
CA GLN A 312 11.59 5.80 17.38
C GLN A 312 11.38 6.85 18.50
N PRO A 313 12.41 7.40 19.16
CA PRO A 313 12.23 8.47 20.14
C PRO A 313 11.48 9.69 19.60
N ALA A 314 11.57 9.97 18.29
CA ALA A 314 10.83 11.09 17.69
C ALA A 314 9.31 10.92 17.74
N ILE A 315 8.81 9.68 17.80
CA ILE A 315 7.37 9.39 17.87
C ILE A 315 6.90 8.93 19.26
N THR A 316 7.81 8.58 20.18
CA THR A 316 7.51 8.10 21.53
C THR A 316 7.71 9.15 22.61
N ILE A 317 7.36 10.40 22.33
CA ILE A 317 7.42 11.51 23.31
C ILE A 317 6.30 11.45 24.36
N PHE A 318 5.28 10.63 24.14
CA PHE A 318 4.17 10.35 25.05
C PHE A 318 4.28 8.91 25.56
N SER A 319 3.74 8.64 26.75
CA SER A 319 3.62 7.29 27.30
C SER A 319 2.33 6.58 26.86
N ASP A 320 1.22 7.31 26.67
CA ASP A 320 -0.05 6.75 26.20
C ASP A 320 0.02 6.37 24.72
N ILE A 321 -0.33 5.14 24.38
CA ILE A 321 -0.24 4.61 23.01
C ILE A 321 -1.10 5.41 22.02
N ASN A 322 -2.27 5.88 22.40
CA ASN A 322 -3.15 6.62 21.50
C ASN A 322 -2.55 7.99 21.16
N LEU A 323 -1.90 8.65 22.12
CA LEU A 323 -1.18 9.89 21.89
C LEU A 323 0.07 9.66 21.03
N VAL A 324 0.78 8.55 21.23
CA VAL A 324 1.90 8.13 20.35
C VAL A 324 1.42 7.95 18.92
N VAL A 325 0.30 7.26 18.69
CA VAL A 325 -0.27 7.04 17.37
C VAL A 325 -0.67 8.35 16.70
N LEU A 326 -1.40 9.21 17.44
CA LEU A 326 -1.81 10.52 16.93
C LEU A 326 -0.59 11.36 16.54
N TRP A 327 0.40 11.41 17.43
CA TRP A 327 1.63 12.15 17.19
C TRP A 327 2.44 11.57 16.03
N ALA A 328 2.55 10.25 15.93
CA ALA A 328 3.24 9.58 14.82
C ALA A 328 2.61 9.93 13.47
N ILE A 329 1.26 10.00 13.37
CA ILE A 329 0.57 10.42 12.15
C ILE A 329 0.92 11.88 11.82
N VAL A 330 0.81 12.79 12.80
CA VAL A 330 1.08 14.23 12.62
C VAL A 330 2.55 14.46 12.24
N PHE A 331 3.48 13.88 13.02
CA PHE A 331 4.91 14.00 12.78
C PHE A 331 5.30 13.46 11.39
N THR A 332 4.86 12.24 11.07
CA THR A 332 5.17 11.61 9.78
C THR A 332 4.58 12.39 8.61
N PHE A 333 3.39 12.98 8.79
CA PHE A 333 2.79 13.85 7.77
C PHE A 333 3.66 15.08 7.48
N PHE A 334 4.02 15.85 8.50
CA PHE A 334 4.81 17.06 8.31
C PHE A 334 6.21 16.76 7.79
N ALA A 335 6.87 15.74 8.32
CA ALA A 335 8.18 15.31 7.84
C ALA A 335 8.12 14.86 6.36
N SER A 336 7.11 14.07 6.00
CA SER A 336 6.89 13.62 4.62
C SER A 336 6.55 14.77 3.68
N TRP A 337 5.76 15.73 4.13
CA TRP A 337 5.44 16.93 3.36
C TRP A 337 6.70 17.77 3.11
N LEU A 338 7.55 17.96 4.13
CA LEU A 338 8.83 18.68 3.98
C LEU A 338 9.76 17.97 3.00
N ILE A 339 9.97 16.65 3.17
CA ILE A 339 10.82 15.84 2.28
C ILE A 339 10.31 15.94 0.84
N LYS A 340 9.00 15.76 0.63
CA LYS A 340 8.38 15.89 -0.70
C LYS A 340 8.64 17.26 -1.30
N THR A 341 8.47 18.34 -0.53
CA THR A 341 8.68 19.73 -1.00
C THR A 341 10.12 19.93 -1.46
N VAL A 342 11.09 19.44 -0.69
CA VAL A 342 12.51 19.51 -1.04
C VAL A 342 12.80 18.68 -2.30
N VAL A 343 12.28 17.47 -2.40
CA VAL A 343 12.47 16.60 -3.57
C VAL A 343 11.86 17.23 -4.82
N ASP A 344 10.63 17.72 -4.72
CA ASP A 344 9.95 18.37 -5.84
C ASP A 344 10.73 19.63 -6.31
N TRP A 345 11.29 20.40 -5.38
CA TRP A 345 12.15 21.55 -5.69
C TRP A 345 13.42 21.10 -6.43
N VAL A 346 14.15 20.09 -5.92
CA VAL A 346 15.36 19.54 -6.56
C VAL A 346 15.05 19.04 -7.97
N VAL A 347 13.98 18.25 -8.14
CA VAL A 347 13.57 17.72 -9.45
C VAL A 347 13.23 18.86 -10.43
N ASN A 348 12.55 19.91 -9.98
CA ASN A 348 12.22 21.06 -10.83
C ASN A 348 13.47 21.85 -11.25
N VAL A 349 14.44 22.02 -10.35
CA VAL A 349 15.72 22.69 -10.67
C VAL A 349 16.50 21.86 -11.70
N LEU A 350 16.65 20.54 -11.46
CA LEU A 350 17.40 19.65 -12.35
C LEU A 350 16.73 19.51 -13.73
N SER A 351 15.40 19.53 -13.79
CA SER A 351 14.64 19.44 -15.05
C SER A 351 14.56 20.75 -15.85
N GLY A 352 15.17 21.83 -15.37
CA GLY A 352 15.15 23.14 -16.02
C GLY A 352 13.80 23.86 -16.00
N LYS A 353 12.80 23.31 -15.28
CA LYS A 353 11.47 23.91 -15.17
C LYS A 353 11.43 25.12 -14.22
N GLY A 354 12.45 25.31 -13.40
CA GLY A 354 12.58 26.42 -12.45
C GLY A 354 12.91 27.79 -13.08
N LYS A 355 13.11 27.85 -14.37
CA LYS A 355 13.44 29.12 -15.08
C LYS A 355 12.25 29.82 -15.77
N ARG A 356 11.02 29.34 -15.55
CA ARG A 356 9.80 29.90 -16.21
C ARG A 356 8.74 30.40 -15.21
N ALA A 357 9.14 30.84 -14.02
CA ALA A 357 8.26 31.52 -13.08
C ALA A 357 8.71 32.97 -12.89
#